data_50c9cf85c6156babe6924fa4d83431e4
#
_entry.id   50c9cf85c6156babe6924fa4d83431e4
#
_cell.length_a   1.000
_cell.length_b   1.000
_cell.length_c   1.000
_cell.angle_alpha   90.00
_cell.angle_beta   90.00
_cell.angle_gamma   90.00
#
_symmetry.space_group_name_H-M   'P 1'
#
loop_
_entity.id
_entity.type
_entity.pdbx_description
1 polymer ?
#
loop_
_entity_poly.entity_id
_entity_poly.type
_entity_poly.pdbx_seq_one_letter_code
_entity_poly.pdbx_strand_id
1 'polypeptide(L)'
;MNGGGRRRHVGLIIGVALLLGACAGHHHRTDEAGGEEGINAYPTNYKTDILAAMRVYLNDPTAIRDASISEPVLKSATLTTPSRYMLCLRFNPKKTATVYEGMREVAAVFVAGRFDQFIETPKDICSGVTYAPFPELEKLSR
;
A
#
# COMPACT_ATOMS: atom_id res chain seq x y z
N MET A 1 -86.20 43.89 15.66
CA MET A 1 -86.19 43.86 17.15
C MET A 1 -85.26 42.79 17.60
N ASN A 2 -84.36 43.15 18.45
CA ASN A 2 -83.43 42.30 19.27
C ASN A 2 -82.35 41.54 18.48
N GLY A 3 -81.14 41.69 18.78
CA GLY A 3 -80.43 42.18 19.95
C GLY A 3 -79.26 41.26 20.19
N GLY A 4 -78.12 41.86 20.15
CA GLY A 4 -77.06 41.64 21.05
C GLY A 4 -76.28 40.33 21.04
N GLY A 5 -75.05 40.48 21.06
CA GLY A 5 -74.11 39.45 21.55
C GLY A 5 -72.76 39.37 20.89
N ARG A 6 -71.96 40.41 20.98
CA ARG A 6 -70.51 40.32 20.73
C ARG A 6 -69.86 39.51 21.85
N ARG A 7 -69.46 38.31 21.55
CA ARG A 7 -68.45 37.59 22.36
C ARG A 7 -67.09 37.66 21.72
N ARG A 8 -66.21 38.42 22.35
CA ARG A 8 -64.84 38.50 22.06
C ARG A 8 -64.19 37.19 22.53
N HIS A 9 -63.77 36.35 21.60
CA HIS A 9 -62.91 35.27 21.92
C HIS A 9 -61.44 35.74 21.69
N VAL A 10 -60.77 35.92 22.81
CA VAL A 10 -59.31 36.12 22.87
C VAL A 10 -58.68 34.80 22.47
N GLY A 11 -58.25 34.72 21.25
CA GLY A 11 -57.51 33.57 20.78
C GLY A 11 -56.07 33.64 21.26
N LEU A 12 -55.77 32.73 22.15
CA LEU A 12 -54.40 32.50 22.61
C LEU A 12 -53.60 31.88 21.45
N ILE A 13 -52.69 32.68 20.84
CA ILE A 13 -51.78 32.18 19.82
C ILE A 13 -50.63 31.50 20.55
N ILE A 14 -50.66 30.16 20.60
CA ILE A 14 -49.54 29.34 21.04
C ILE A 14 -48.54 29.28 19.87
N GLY A 15 -47.51 30.06 19.97
CA GLY A 15 -46.38 29.99 19.02
C GLY A 15 -45.61 28.69 19.22
N VAL A 16 -45.77 27.74 18.29
CA VAL A 16 -44.90 26.57 18.21
C VAL A 16 -43.61 27.00 17.56
N ALA A 17 -42.59 27.21 18.37
CA ALA A 17 -41.22 27.41 17.90
C ALA A 17 -40.68 26.08 17.37
N LEU A 18 -40.67 25.92 16.04
CA LEU A 18 -39.96 24.85 15.35
C LEU A 18 -38.47 25.11 15.49
N LEU A 19 -37.84 24.43 16.44
CA LEU A 19 -36.39 24.30 16.53
C LEU A 19 -35.95 23.41 15.36
N LEU A 20 -35.59 24.04 14.24
CA LEU A 20 -34.82 23.39 13.17
C LEU A 20 -33.42 23.15 13.71
N GLY A 21 -33.23 21.96 14.29
CA GLY A 21 -31.92 21.45 14.61
C GLY A 21 -31.15 21.28 13.30
N ALA A 22 -30.28 22.25 12.98
CA ALA A 22 -29.25 22.11 11.98
C ALA A 22 -28.28 21.04 12.47
N CYS A 23 -28.48 19.79 12.04
CA CYS A 23 -27.42 18.80 12.04
C CYS A 23 -26.35 19.32 11.07
N ALA A 24 -25.40 20.09 11.60
CA ALA A 24 -24.13 20.30 10.95
C ALA A 24 -23.46 18.93 10.88
N GLY A 25 -23.76 18.18 9.83
CA GLY A 25 -22.99 17.04 9.44
C GLY A 25 -21.56 17.54 9.28
N HIS A 26 -20.71 17.23 10.24
CA HIS A 26 -19.27 17.21 10.02
C HIS A 26 -19.06 16.19 8.92
N HIS A 27 -19.08 16.66 7.68
CA HIS A 27 -18.35 15.98 6.64
C HIS A 27 -16.89 15.99 7.09
N HIS A 28 -16.48 14.93 7.76
CA HIS A 28 -15.10 14.52 7.70
C HIS A 28 -14.84 14.40 6.18
N ARG A 29 -14.32 15.47 5.59
CA ARG A 29 -13.45 15.31 4.46
C ARG A 29 -12.32 14.45 4.99
N THR A 30 -12.48 13.15 4.89
CA THR A 30 -11.33 12.29 4.71
C THR A 30 -10.68 12.86 3.46
N ASP A 31 -9.60 13.59 3.71
CA ASP A 31 -8.72 14.05 2.66
C ASP A 31 -8.41 12.82 1.83
N GLU A 32 -9.02 12.72 0.65
CA GLU A 32 -8.60 11.83 -0.41
C GLU A 32 -7.28 12.35 -1.01
N ALA A 33 -6.35 12.73 -0.13
CA ALA A 33 -4.94 12.88 -0.44
C ALA A 33 -4.25 11.50 -0.51
N GLY A 34 -5.03 10.42 -0.46
CA GLY A 34 -4.58 9.05 -0.64
C GLY A 34 -4.56 8.57 -2.08
N GLY A 35 -4.69 9.45 -3.06
CA GLY A 35 -4.62 9.12 -4.48
C GLY A 35 -3.29 8.47 -4.87
N GLU A 36 -2.59 9.00 -5.84
CA GLU A 36 -1.32 8.43 -6.33
C GLU A 36 -0.19 8.47 -5.31
N GLU A 37 -0.11 9.44 -4.41
CA GLU A 37 0.94 9.51 -3.38
C GLU A 37 0.84 8.35 -2.37
N GLY A 38 -0.36 7.95 -1.96
CA GLY A 38 -0.53 6.80 -1.04
C GLY A 38 -0.17 5.47 -1.70
N ILE A 39 -0.48 5.30 -2.98
CA ILE A 39 -0.16 4.10 -3.76
C ILE A 39 1.33 4.05 -4.10
N ASN A 40 1.97 5.19 -4.27
CA ASN A 40 3.37 5.36 -4.62
C ASN A 40 4.23 5.79 -3.43
N ALA A 41 3.86 5.45 -2.19
CA ALA A 41 4.71 5.68 -1.04
C ALA A 41 6.02 4.89 -1.17
N TYR A 42 7.15 5.56 -0.85
CA TYR A 42 8.46 4.91 -0.88
C TYR A 42 8.53 3.80 0.19
N PRO A 43 8.99 2.60 -0.16
CA PRO A 43 9.07 1.47 0.76
C PRO A 43 10.27 1.60 1.71
N THR A 44 10.14 2.36 2.78
CA THR A 44 11.24 2.66 3.72
C THR A 44 11.82 1.40 4.38
N ASN A 45 11.02 0.35 4.55
CA ASN A 45 11.41 -0.90 5.19
C ASN A 45 11.67 -2.04 4.19
N TYR A 46 11.97 -1.71 2.91
CA TYR A 46 12.03 -2.70 1.83
C TYR A 46 12.94 -3.90 2.12
N LYS A 47 14.08 -3.72 2.79
CA LYS A 47 14.97 -4.85 3.12
C LYS A 47 14.32 -5.84 4.08
N THR A 48 13.66 -5.33 5.12
CA THR A 48 12.93 -6.16 6.09
C THR A 48 11.77 -6.90 5.44
N ASP A 49 11.01 -6.21 4.58
CA ASP A 49 9.89 -6.80 3.86
C ASP A 49 10.36 -7.90 2.90
N ILE A 50 11.46 -7.66 2.18
CA ILE A 50 12.07 -8.68 1.30
C ILE A 50 12.53 -9.90 2.10
N LEU A 51 13.20 -9.72 3.24
CA LEU A 51 13.62 -10.85 4.08
C LEU A 51 12.42 -11.69 4.57
N ALA A 52 11.32 -11.04 4.94
CA ALA A 52 10.08 -11.70 5.32
C ALA A 52 9.46 -12.47 4.14
N ALA A 53 9.38 -11.84 2.97
CA ALA A 53 8.85 -12.43 1.76
C ALA A 53 9.67 -13.64 1.29
N MET A 54 11.01 -13.55 1.34
CA MET A 54 11.90 -14.63 0.90
C MET A 54 11.79 -15.89 1.74
N ARG A 55 11.42 -15.78 3.03
CA ARG A 55 11.15 -16.96 3.89
C ARG A 55 9.98 -17.80 3.38
N VAL A 56 9.02 -17.16 2.74
CA VAL A 56 7.82 -17.83 2.19
C VAL A 56 8.02 -18.23 0.74
N TYR A 57 8.74 -17.39 0.00
CA TYR A 57 8.99 -17.58 -1.42
C TYR A 57 9.91 -18.77 -1.74
N LEU A 58 10.92 -19.01 -0.91
CA LEU A 58 11.87 -20.11 -1.09
C LEU A 58 11.46 -21.36 -0.30
N ASN A 59 11.59 -22.53 -0.91
CA ASN A 59 11.39 -23.81 -0.23
C ASN A 59 12.40 -24.00 0.92
N ASP A 60 13.66 -23.61 0.68
CA ASP A 60 14.70 -23.54 1.69
C ASP A 60 15.36 -22.15 1.65
N PRO A 61 15.00 -21.26 2.57
CA PRO A 61 15.58 -19.92 2.64
C PRO A 61 16.96 -19.88 3.28
N THR A 62 17.51 -21.04 3.70
CA THR A 62 18.82 -21.10 4.35
C THR A 62 19.95 -21.24 3.35
N ALA A 63 21.14 -20.79 3.75
CA ALA A 63 22.37 -20.94 2.95
C ALA A 63 22.29 -20.35 1.51
N ILE A 64 21.57 -19.25 1.34
CA ILE A 64 21.58 -18.46 0.10
C ILE A 64 23.00 -17.88 -0.10
N ARG A 65 23.46 -17.78 -1.34
CA ARG A 65 24.76 -17.20 -1.71
C ARG A 65 24.61 -16.07 -2.71
N ASP A 66 25.66 -15.25 -2.78
CA ASP A 66 25.81 -14.20 -3.80
C ASP A 66 24.60 -13.26 -3.86
N ALA A 67 24.04 -12.94 -2.69
CA ALA A 67 22.85 -12.10 -2.59
C ALA A 67 23.21 -10.63 -2.81
N SER A 68 22.46 -9.99 -3.69
CA SER A 68 22.56 -8.56 -3.94
C SER A 68 21.22 -7.93 -4.26
N ILE A 69 21.06 -6.65 -3.93
CA ILE A 69 19.79 -5.91 -4.01
C ILE A 69 20.04 -4.54 -4.61
N SER A 70 19.08 -4.05 -5.42
CA SER A 70 19.07 -2.67 -5.87
C SER A 70 18.27 -1.77 -4.92
N GLU A 71 18.44 -0.46 -5.03
CA GLU A 71 17.53 0.49 -4.40
C GLU A 71 16.14 0.44 -5.06
N PRO A 72 15.06 0.73 -4.31
CA PRO A 72 13.73 0.89 -4.89
C PRO A 72 13.66 2.09 -5.84
N VAL A 73 13.15 1.87 -7.04
CA VAL A 73 12.96 2.91 -8.06
C VAL A 73 11.49 2.96 -8.45
N LEU A 74 10.92 4.16 -8.53
CA LEU A 74 9.57 4.35 -9.05
C LEU A 74 9.57 4.11 -10.56
N LYS A 75 8.91 3.04 -11.00
CA LYS A 75 8.63 2.78 -12.41
C LYS A 75 7.35 3.48 -12.80
N SER A 76 7.43 4.30 -13.84
CA SER A 76 6.29 5.06 -14.34
C SER A 76 5.14 4.18 -14.81
N ALA A 77 3.92 4.70 -14.70
CA ALA A 77 2.74 4.07 -15.25
C ALA A 77 2.88 3.85 -16.77
N THR A 78 2.28 2.76 -17.24
CA THR A 78 2.02 2.50 -18.66
C THR A 78 0.51 2.54 -18.89
N LEU A 79 0.06 2.30 -20.12
CA LEU A 79 -1.37 2.22 -20.45
C LEU A 79 -2.11 1.14 -19.65
N THR A 80 -1.39 0.10 -19.18
CA THR A 80 -1.98 -1.07 -18.52
C THR A 80 -1.51 -1.30 -17.10
N THR A 81 -0.47 -0.56 -16.65
CA THR A 81 0.16 -0.77 -15.34
C THR A 81 0.34 0.57 -14.63
N PRO A 82 -0.17 0.73 -13.42
CA PRO A 82 0.04 1.94 -12.64
C PRO A 82 1.50 2.05 -12.18
N SER A 83 1.93 3.29 -11.82
CA SER A 83 3.25 3.51 -11.23
C SER A 83 3.43 2.68 -9.95
N ARG A 84 4.61 2.08 -9.78
CA ARG A 84 4.96 1.27 -8.60
C ARG A 84 6.44 1.40 -8.28
N TYR A 85 6.79 1.38 -7.00
CA TYR A 85 8.17 1.16 -6.62
C TYR A 85 8.54 -0.30 -6.89
N MET A 86 9.69 -0.49 -7.51
CA MET A 86 10.26 -1.80 -7.79
C MET A 86 11.74 -1.80 -7.44
N LEU A 87 12.23 -2.93 -6.99
CA LEU A 87 13.67 -3.18 -6.83
C LEU A 87 14.01 -4.55 -7.42
N CYS A 88 15.28 -4.74 -7.71
CA CYS A 88 15.80 -6.00 -8.24
C CYS A 88 16.62 -6.73 -7.19
N LEU A 89 16.47 -8.04 -7.14
CA LEU A 89 17.14 -8.93 -6.23
C LEU A 89 17.82 -10.04 -7.01
N ARG A 90 19.10 -10.28 -6.75
CA ARG A 90 19.87 -11.42 -7.27
C ARG A 90 20.28 -12.29 -6.10
N PHE A 91 20.22 -13.59 -6.28
CA PHE A 91 20.62 -14.56 -5.27
C PHE A 91 20.78 -15.94 -5.88
N ASN A 92 21.55 -16.80 -5.21
CA ASN A 92 21.76 -18.19 -5.61
C ASN A 92 21.21 -19.09 -4.52
N PRO A 93 19.96 -19.60 -4.68
CA PRO A 93 19.31 -20.41 -3.66
C PRO A 93 19.82 -21.84 -3.71
N LYS A 94 19.70 -22.51 -2.59
CA LYS A 94 20.02 -23.94 -2.45
C LYS A 94 18.91 -24.79 -3.05
N LYS A 95 19.29 -25.74 -3.90
CA LYS A 95 18.38 -26.74 -4.49
C LYS A 95 18.29 -28.01 -3.64
N THR A 96 19.45 -28.48 -3.17
CA THR A 96 19.60 -29.66 -2.30
C THR A 96 20.68 -29.37 -1.25
N ALA A 97 20.95 -30.31 -0.37
CA ALA A 97 21.97 -30.16 0.69
C ALA A 97 23.34 -29.67 0.16
N THR A 98 23.71 -30.05 -1.05
CA THR A 98 25.03 -29.78 -1.65
C THR A 98 24.99 -29.03 -2.98
N VAL A 99 23.81 -28.82 -3.57
CA VAL A 99 23.64 -28.25 -4.91
C VAL A 99 22.89 -26.93 -4.84
N TYR A 100 23.37 -25.94 -5.60
CA TYR A 100 22.73 -24.62 -5.79
C TYR A 100 22.03 -24.58 -7.14
N GLU A 101 20.96 -23.79 -7.25
CA GLU A 101 20.18 -23.66 -8.49
C GLU A 101 20.89 -22.83 -9.56
N GLY A 102 21.84 -22.00 -9.16
CA GLY A 102 22.43 -20.93 -9.96
C GLY A 102 21.83 -19.56 -9.64
N MET A 103 22.39 -18.54 -10.27
CA MET A 103 21.94 -17.16 -10.03
C MET A 103 20.50 -16.95 -10.53
N ARG A 104 19.62 -16.58 -9.64
CA ARG A 104 18.26 -16.13 -9.94
C ARG A 104 18.18 -14.61 -9.84
N GLU A 105 17.33 -14.02 -10.65
CA GLU A 105 17.00 -12.60 -10.61
C GLU A 105 15.47 -12.45 -10.56
N VAL A 106 14.98 -11.66 -9.61
CA VAL A 106 13.57 -11.32 -9.46
C VAL A 106 13.41 -9.83 -9.25
N ALA A 107 12.27 -9.27 -9.66
CA ALA A 107 11.89 -7.92 -9.24
C ALA A 107 10.86 -8.01 -8.13
N ALA A 108 11.02 -7.20 -7.09
CA ALA A 108 10.03 -7.02 -6.04
C ALA A 108 9.21 -5.76 -6.32
N VAL A 109 7.89 -5.88 -6.23
CA VAL A 109 6.93 -4.81 -6.44
C VAL A 109 6.39 -4.35 -5.09
N PHE A 110 6.26 -3.03 -4.93
CA PHE A 110 5.71 -2.41 -3.72
C PHE A 110 4.47 -1.58 -4.05
N VAL A 111 3.45 -1.70 -3.20
CA VAL A 111 2.21 -0.95 -3.25
C VAL A 111 2.02 -0.26 -1.91
N ALA A 112 1.78 1.05 -1.93
CA ALA A 112 1.64 1.84 -0.70
C ALA A 112 2.81 1.64 0.30
N GLY A 113 4.04 1.54 -0.22
CA GLY A 113 5.25 1.36 0.58
C GLY A 113 5.45 -0.03 1.18
N ARG A 114 4.64 -1.03 0.81
CA ARG A 114 4.69 -2.41 1.34
C ARG A 114 4.96 -3.40 0.19
N PHE A 115 5.68 -4.47 0.50
CA PHE A 115 5.90 -5.55 -0.47
C PHE A 115 4.55 -6.16 -0.90
N ASP A 116 4.41 -6.37 -2.20
CA ASP A 116 3.23 -6.96 -2.84
C ASP A 116 3.55 -8.33 -3.44
N GLN A 117 4.49 -8.39 -4.39
CA GLN A 117 4.81 -9.64 -5.10
C GLN A 117 6.21 -9.63 -5.70
N PHE A 118 6.68 -10.83 -6.07
CA PHE A 118 7.85 -11.00 -6.94
C PHE A 118 7.45 -11.22 -8.40
N ILE A 119 8.26 -10.69 -9.32
CA ILE A 119 8.21 -10.95 -10.76
C ILE A 119 9.43 -11.82 -11.11
N GLU A 120 9.17 -13.04 -11.58
CA GLU A 120 10.19 -14.09 -11.82
C GLU A 120 11.10 -13.82 -13.05
N THR A 121 10.62 -13.07 -14.03
CA THR A 121 11.36 -12.79 -15.27
C THR A 121 11.46 -11.29 -15.52
N PRO A 122 12.24 -10.55 -14.72
CA PRO A 122 12.20 -9.09 -14.70
C PRO A 122 13.12 -8.43 -15.74
N LYS A 123 13.39 -9.04 -16.89
CA LYS A 123 14.40 -8.61 -17.86
C LYS A 123 14.41 -7.10 -18.16
N ASP A 124 13.23 -6.55 -18.42
CA ASP A 124 13.09 -5.12 -18.74
C ASP A 124 13.10 -4.23 -17.50
N ILE A 125 12.73 -4.80 -16.33
CA ILE A 125 12.66 -4.07 -15.06
C ILE A 125 14.06 -3.91 -14.47
N CYS A 126 14.88 -4.97 -14.50
CA CYS A 126 16.17 -5.05 -13.85
C CYS A 126 17.36 -4.71 -14.78
N SER A 127 17.08 -4.35 -16.04
CA SER A 127 18.14 -3.93 -16.97
C SER A 127 18.78 -2.63 -16.50
N GLY A 128 20.11 -2.63 -16.41
CA GLY A 128 20.90 -1.44 -16.08
C GLY A 128 20.83 -0.98 -14.62
N VAL A 129 20.23 -1.74 -13.72
CA VAL A 129 20.20 -1.38 -12.29
C VAL A 129 21.56 -1.65 -11.62
N THR A 130 21.91 -0.84 -10.63
CA THR A 130 23.08 -1.04 -9.78
C THR A 130 22.71 -1.90 -8.58
N TYR A 131 23.52 -2.92 -8.30
CA TYR A 131 23.35 -3.82 -7.17
C TYR A 131 24.35 -3.51 -6.07
N ALA A 132 23.88 -3.63 -4.82
CA ALA A 132 24.71 -3.64 -3.62
C ALA A 132 24.63 -5.03 -2.95
N PRO A 133 25.66 -5.49 -2.24
CA PRO A 133 25.61 -6.74 -1.48
C PRO A 133 24.45 -6.76 -0.49
N PHE A 134 23.81 -7.93 -0.32
CA PHE A 134 22.71 -8.12 0.62
C PHE A 134 22.98 -9.30 1.58
N PRO A 135 23.97 -9.15 2.48
CA PRO A 135 24.41 -10.23 3.36
C PRO A 135 23.35 -10.69 4.36
N GLU A 136 22.33 -9.85 4.64
CA GLU A 136 21.22 -10.23 5.52
C GLU A 136 20.38 -11.36 4.89
N LEU A 137 20.27 -11.39 3.57
CA LEU A 137 19.59 -12.48 2.87
C LEU A 137 20.39 -13.79 2.92
N GLU A 138 21.71 -13.72 2.86
CA GLU A 138 22.56 -14.91 2.97
C GLU A 138 22.55 -15.55 4.37
N LYS A 139 22.24 -14.75 5.39
CA LYS A 139 22.10 -15.17 6.79
C LYS A 139 20.68 -15.56 7.17
N LEU A 140 19.77 -15.62 6.19
CA LEU A 140 18.38 -15.93 6.44
C LEU A 140 18.26 -17.34 7.03
N SER A 141 17.47 -17.44 8.07
CA SER A 141 17.12 -18.71 8.76
C SER A 141 15.60 -18.92 8.72
N ARG A 142 15.21 -20.16 8.94
CA ARG A 142 13.78 -20.52 9.08
C ARG A 142 13.18 -19.93 10.34
#